data_c10f612a54b426e05a953b710b6ea6b4
#
_entry.id   c10f612a54b426e05a953b710b6ea6b4
#
_cell.length_a   1.000
_cell.length_b   1.000
_cell.length_c   1.000
_cell.angle_alpha   90.00
_cell.angle_beta   90.00
_cell.angle_gamma   90.00
#
_symmetry.space_group_name_H-M   'P 1'
#
loop_
_entity.id
_entity.type
_entity.pdbx_description
1 polymer ?
#
loop_
_entity_poly.entity_id
_entity_poly.type
_entity_poly.pdbx_seq_one_letter_code
_entity_poly.pdbx_strand_id
1 'polypeptide(L)'
;MRSFSIGDAALSDIDGLVRLEEASFGSDRISRRSFRWLIRSASAICRVARAGDAIAGYAVVLTRDGGSVARLYSIAADKPWQGIGLATTLIADAERAARDRGMTRLRLEVREDNSGAIRLYERLGFGRSGLRAEYYADKANAIRYEKRLPALWPPRAATASRRNRQPAG
;
A
#
# COMPACT_ATOMS: atom_id res chain seq x y z
N MET A 1 13.76 -21.60 -7.78
CA MET A 1 12.60 -20.68 -7.80
C MET A 1 12.63 -19.81 -6.56
N ARG A 2 12.66 -18.49 -6.73
CA ARG A 2 12.63 -17.58 -5.57
C ARG A 2 11.22 -17.54 -5.01
N SER A 3 11.06 -17.82 -3.73
CA SER A 3 9.76 -17.78 -3.05
C SER A 3 9.73 -16.67 -2.01
N PHE A 4 8.57 -16.06 -1.85
CA PHE A 4 8.29 -15.09 -0.81
C PHE A 4 6.86 -15.29 -0.29
N SER A 5 6.60 -14.79 0.91
CA SER A 5 5.26 -14.73 1.47
C SER A 5 4.92 -13.29 1.86
N ILE A 6 3.63 -12.91 1.71
CA ILE A 6 3.15 -11.57 2.08
C ILE A 6 2.34 -11.68 3.36
N GLY A 7 2.64 -10.81 4.32
CA GLY A 7 1.93 -10.72 5.58
C GLY A 7 2.00 -9.32 6.16
N ASP A 8 1.35 -9.12 7.31
CA ASP A 8 1.40 -7.85 8.00
C ASP A 8 2.82 -7.53 8.48
N ALA A 9 3.20 -6.25 8.34
CA ALA A 9 4.44 -5.75 8.90
C ALA A 9 4.37 -5.74 10.44
N ALA A 10 5.47 -6.14 11.07
CA ALA A 10 5.66 -6.05 12.51
C ALA A 10 6.75 -5.02 12.85
N LEU A 11 6.83 -4.60 14.10
CA LEU A 11 7.87 -3.67 14.55
C LEU A 11 9.29 -4.22 14.31
N SER A 12 9.44 -5.54 14.35
CA SER A 12 10.70 -6.22 14.03
C SER A 12 11.13 -6.09 12.57
N ASP A 13 10.23 -5.69 11.66
CA ASP A 13 10.54 -5.48 10.24
C ASP A 13 11.14 -4.09 9.95
N ILE A 14 11.13 -3.16 10.91
CA ILE A 14 11.47 -1.75 10.68
C ILE A 14 12.87 -1.58 10.11
N ASP A 15 13.87 -2.31 10.61
CA ASP A 15 15.25 -2.20 10.10
C ASP A 15 15.33 -2.57 8.62
N GLY A 16 14.66 -3.64 8.22
CA GLY A 16 14.57 -4.06 6.82
C GLY A 16 13.81 -3.07 5.95
N LEU A 17 12.73 -2.50 6.46
CA LEU A 17 11.93 -1.50 5.75
C LEU A 17 12.72 -0.21 5.52
N VAL A 18 13.42 0.30 6.54
CA VAL A 18 14.26 1.50 6.43
C VAL A 18 15.37 1.28 5.41
N ARG A 19 16.04 0.12 5.46
CA ARG A 19 17.09 -0.22 4.49
C ARG A 19 16.55 -0.25 3.05
N LEU A 20 15.37 -0.82 2.85
CA LEU A 20 14.74 -0.86 1.53
C LEU A 20 14.33 0.53 1.03
N GLU A 21 13.82 1.39 1.91
CA GLU A 21 13.53 2.80 1.59
C GLU A 21 14.79 3.55 1.15
N GLU A 22 15.89 3.40 1.87
CA GLU A 22 17.17 4.03 1.55
C GLU A 22 17.71 3.56 0.19
N ALA A 23 17.53 2.30 -0.14
CA ALA A 23 17.96 1.74 -1.42
C ALA A 23 17.05 2.12 -2.60
N SER A 24 15.78 2.44 -2.34
CA SER A 24 14.74 2.63 -3.36
C SER A 24 14.42 4.08 -3.66
N PHE A 25 14.56 4.98 -2.69
CA PHE A 25 14.14 6.38 -2.79
C PHE A 25 15.24 7.35 -2.40
N GLY A 26 15.22 8.52 -3.03
CA GLY A 26 16.17 9.62 -2.73
C GLY A 26 15.79 10.38 -1.48
N SER A 27 15.11 11.52 -1.63
CA SER A 27 14.80 12.45 -0.55
C SER A 27 13.45 12.18 0.15
N ASP A 28 12.47 11.64 -0.57
CA ASP A 28 11.10 11.45 -0.07
C ASP A 28 10.91 10.08 0.59
N ARG A 29 11.73 9.81 1.60
CA ARG A 29 11.77 8.50 2.30
C ARG A 29 10.83 8.48 3.49
N ILE A 30 10.22 7.31 3.73
CA ILE A 30 9.54 7.03 4.99
C ILE A 30 10.59 6.83 6.08
N SER A 31 10.52 7.64 7.13
CA SER A 31 11.44 7.53 8.25
C SER A 31 11.11 6.32 9.14
N ARG A 32 12.09 5.90 9.94
CA ARG A 32 11.90 4.88 11.00
C ARG A 32 10.72 5.22 11.92
N ARG A 33 10.61 6.48 12.33
CA ARG A 33 9.52 6.96 13.18
C ARG A 33 8.17 6.83 12.47
N SER A 34 8.12 7.17 11.18
CA SER A 34 6.90 7.07 10.37
C SER A 34 6.48 5.62 10.17
N PHE A 35 7.41 4.70 9.89
CA PHE A 35 7.11 3.27 9.82
C PHE A 35 6.53 2.74 11.12
N ARG A 36 7.10 3.13 12.26
CA ARG A 36 6.58 2.72 13.57
C ARG A 36 5.15 3.19 13.79
N TRP A 37 4.86 4.42 13.39
CA TRP A 37 3.50 4.96 13.46
C TRP A 37 2.56 4.22 12.51
N LEU A 38 2.96 4.02 11.25
CA LEU A 38 2.15 3.34 10.22
C LEU A 38 1.80 1.90 10.64
N ILE A 39 2.76 1.16 11.18
CA ILE A 39 2.54 -0.24 11.62
C ILE A 39 1.52 -0.31 12.76
N ARG A 40 1.49 0.69 13.65
CA ARG A 40 0.57 0.75 14.78
C ARG A 40 -0.76 1.40 14.46
N SER A 41 -0.87 2.12 13.36
CA SER A 41 -2.06 2.90 13.02
C SER A 41 -3.19 2.02 12.50
N ALA A 42 -4.41 2.24 13.03
CA ALA A 42 -5.62 1.60 12.53
C ALA A 42 -6.01 2.11 11.12
N SER A 43 -5.51 3.28 10.70
CA SER A 43 -5.76 3.86 9.37
C SER A 43 -4.69 3.52 8.34
N ALA A 44 -3.75 2.64 8.67
CA ALA A 44 -2.75 2.17 7.73
C ALA A 44 -2.74 0.64 7.64
N ILE A 45 -2.39 0.15 6.48
CA ILE A 45 -2.14 -1.27 6.21
C ILE A 45 -0.70 -1.35 5.71
N CYS A 46 0.19 -1.98 6.49
CA CYS A 46 1.57 -2.20 6.10
C CYS A 46 1.75 -3.67 5.78
N ARG A 47 2.07 -3.99 4.54
CA ARG A 47 2.29 -5.35 4.07
C ARG A 47 3.74 -5.54 3.69
N VAL A 48 4.32 -6.67 4.07
CA VAL A 48 5.69 -7.02 3.72
C VAL A 48 5.74 -8.35 2.99
N ALA A 49 6.58 -8.41 1.97
CA ALA A 49 6.97 -9.65 1.33
C ALA A 49 8.28 -10.13 1.96
N ARG A 50 8.24 -11.30 2.57
CA ARG A 50 9.40 -11.93 3.23
C ARG A 50 9.94 -13.08 2.41
N ALA A 51 11.25 -13.10 2.28
CA ALA A 51 11.99 -14.22 1.69
C ALA A 51 12.99 -14.71 2.74
N GLY A 52 12.62 -15.76 3.47
CA GLY A 52 13.34 -16.13 4.69
C GLY A 52 13.30 -14.99 5.71
N ASP A 53 14.46 -14.57 6.21
CA ASP A 53 14.58 -13.47 7.16
C ASP A 53 14.70 -12.08 6.51
N ALA A 54 14.76 -12.03 5.17
CA ALA A 54 14.91 -10.78 4.42
C ALA A 54 13.56 -10.20 4.00
N ILE A 55 13.50 -8.87 3.95
CA ILE A 55 12.38 -8.13 3.34
C ILE A 55 12.65 -7.98 1.85
N ALA A 56 11.83 -8.65 1.03
CA ALA A 56 11.93 -8.58 -0.43
C ALA A 56 11.19 -7.36 -1.00
N GLY A 57 10.18 -6.86 -0.29
CA GLY A 57 9.39 -5.72 -0.69
C GLY A 57 8.34 -5.37 0.35
N TYR A 58 7.66 -4.26 0.15
CA TYR A 58 6.56 -3.83 1.02
C TYR A 58 5.55 -2.97 0.25
N ALA A 59 4.36 -2.83 0.83
CA ALA A 59 3.36 -1.87 0.41
C ALA A 59 2.69 -1.24 1.63
N VAL A 60 2.43 0.05 1.57
CA VAL A 60 1.69 0.80 2.59
C VAL A 60 0.43 1.38 1.96
N VAL A 61 -0.72 1.05 2.53
CA VAL A 61 -2.03 1.57 2.13
C VAL A 61 -2.59 2.39 3.28
N LEU A 62 -3.07 3.58 2.98
CA LEU A 62 -3.76 4.45 3.92
C LEU A 62 -5.27 4.38 3.67
N THR A 63 -6.02 4.30 4.77
CA THR A 63 -7.49 4.32 4.76
C THR A 63 -7.98 5.41 5.70
N ARG A 64 -9.24 5.81 5.54
CA ARG A 64 -9.90 6.77 6.44
C ARG A 64 -11.21 6.17 6.90
N ASP A 65 -11.52 6.30 8.18
CA ASP A 65 -12.79 5.88 8.73
C ASP A 65 -13.97 6.55 7.99
N GLY A 66 -14.95 5.74 7.58
CA GLY A 66 -16.09 6.19 6.79
C GLY A 66 -15.75 6.55 5.34
N GLY A 67 -14.50 6.44 4.92
CA GLY A 67 -14.08 6.67 3.54
C GLY A 67 -14.31 5.46 2.64
N SER A 68 -14.33 5.70 1.33
CA SER A 68 -14.45 4.65 0.31
C SER A 68 -13.20 4.50 -0.56
N VAL A 69 -12.26 5.42 -0.45
CA VAL A 69 -11.02 5.46 -1.23
C VAL A 69 -9.83 5.15 -0.33
N ALA A 70 -9.10 4.08 -0.63
CA ALA A 70 -7.79 3.80 -0.06
C ALA A 70 -6.70 4.42 -0.92
N ARG A 71 -5.57 4.74 -0.32
CA ARG A 71 -4.41 5.28 -1.02
C ARG A 71 -3.22 4.35 -0.87
N LEU A 72 -2.67 3.89 -2.00
CA LEU A 72 -1.37 3.24 -2.02
C LEU A 72 -0.31 4.33 -1.80
N TYR A 73 0.15 4.44 -0.57
CA TYR A 73 1.05 5.51 -0.13
C TYR A 73 2.49 5.28 -0.57
N SER A 74 2.96 4.03 -0.46
CA SER A 74 4.31 3.63 -0.89
C SER A 74 4.35 2.15 -1.23
N ILE A 75 5.21 1.81 -2.18
CA ILE A 75 5.52 0.43 -2.58
C ILE A 75 6.96 0.36 -3.04
N ALA A 76 7.67 -0.67 -2.64
CA ALA A 76 9.02 -0.93 -3.11
C ALA A 76 9.30 -2.43 -3.18
N ALA A 77 10.10 -2.82 -4.16
CA ALA A 77 10.69 -4.15 -4.28
C ALA A 77 12.21 -4.03 -4.30
N ASP A 78 12.88 -4.84 -3.51
CA ASP A 78 14.34 -4.88 -3.48
C ASP A 78 14.90 -5.36 -4.83
N LYS A 79 16.07 -4.83 -5.22
CA LYS A 79 16.67 -5.08 -6.54
C LYS A 79 16.68 -6.56 -6.96
N PRO A 80 17.11 -7.52 -6.11
CA PRO A 80 17.11 -8.94 -6.49
C PRO A 80 15.73 -9.50 -6.83
N TRP A 81 14.67 -8.80 -6.43
CA TRP A 81 13.28 -9.22 -6.56
C TRP A 81 12.50 -8.45 -7.61
N GLN A 82 13.15 -7.51 -8.30
CA GLN A 82 12.55 -6.77 -9.41
C GLN A 82 12.48 -7.64 -10.67
N GLY A 83 11.47 -7.39 -11.50
CA GLY A 83 11.28 -8.11 -12.77
C GLY A 83 10.72 -9.54 -12.66
N ILE A 84 10.34 -9.98 -11.46
CA ILE A 84 9.76 -11.32 -11.22
C ILE A 84 8.31 -11.31 -10.74
N GLY A 85 7.64 -10.16 -10.86
CA GLY A 85 6.23 -10.02 -10.51
C GLY A 85 5.94 -9.68 -9.05
N LEU A 86 6.93 -9.39 -8.22
CA LEU A 86 6.72 -9.05 -6.81
C LEU A 86 5.86 -7.79 -6.65
N ALA A 87 6.13 -6.73 -7.39
CA ALA A 87 5.33 -5.50 -7.34
C ALA A 87 3.87 -5.76 -7.72
N THR A 88 3.63 -6.55 -8.77
CA THR A 88 2.28 -6.96 -9.17
C THR A 88 1.57 -7.71 -8.05
N THR A 89 2.24 -8.65 -7.39
CA THR A 89 1.69 -9.44 -6.28
C THR A 89 1.42 -8.55 -5.06
N LEU A 90 2.30 -7.61 -4.73
CA LEU A 90 2.10 -6.65 -3.65
C LEU A 90 0.90 -5.73 -3.91
N ILE A 91 0.71 -5.27 -5.15
CA ILE A 91 -0.43 -4.43 -5.52
C ILE A 91 -1.73 -5.24 -5.40
N ALA A 92 -1.76 -6.48 -5.88
CA ALA A 92 -2.93 -7.36 -5.75
C ALA A 92 -3.28 -7.62 -4.26
N ASP A 93 -2.28 -7.84 -3.42
CA ASP A 93 -2.46 -7.97 -1.96
C ASP A 93 -2.99 -6.67 -1.33
N ALA A 94 -2.46 -5.53 -1.73
CA ALA A 94 -2.93 -4.22 -1.27
C ALA A 94 -4.39 -3.95 -1.67
N GLU A 95 -4.77 -4.28 -2.89
CA GLU A 95 -6.16 -4.18 -3.36
C GLU A 95 -7.10 -5.06 -2.52
N ARG A 96 -6.71 -6.30 -2.25
CA ARG A 96 -7.47 -7.22 -1.42
C ARG A 96 -7.61 -6.67 0.01
N ALA A 97 -6.53 -6.21 0.61
CA ALA A 97 -6.53 -5.65 1.95
C ALA A 97 -7.40 -4.38 2.06
N ALA A 98 -7.40 -3.54 1.04
CA ALA A 98 -8.27 -2.37 0.95
C ALA A 98 -9.75 -2.77 0.83
N ARG A 99 -10.07 -3.77 -0.01
CA ARG A 99 -11.44 -4.31 -0.11
C ARG A 99 -11.93 -4.89 1.21
N ASP A 100 -11.06 -5.61 1.92
CA ASP A 100 -11.39 -6.19 3.23
C ASP A 100 -11.77 -5.12 4.27
N ARG A 101 -11.33 -3.88 4.09
CA ARG A 101 -11.74 -2.72 4.89
C ARG A 101 -12.93 -1.94 4.31
N GLY A 102 -13.58 -2.45 3.28
CA GLY A 102 -14.75 -1.83 2.67
C GLY A 102 -14.41 -0.71 1.67
N MET A 103 -13.17 -0.56 1.28
CA MET A 103 -12.77 0.42 0.28
C MET A 103 -13.23 -0.03 -1.11
N THR A 104 -13.69 0.91 -1.92
CA THR A 104 -14.21 0.68 -3.27
C THR A 104 -13.28 1.17 -4.36
N ARG A 105 -12.25 1.92 -4.00
CA ARG A 105 -11.24 2.46 -4.91
C ARG A 105 -9.86 2.45 -4.27
N LEU A 106 -8.85 2.27 -5.10
CA LEU A 106 -7.44 2.44 -4.72
C LEU A 106 -6.82 3.54 -5.57
N ARG A 107 -6.24 4.52 -4.91
CA ARG A 107 -5.60 5.69 -5.53
C ARG A 107 -4.12 5.68 -5.24
N LEU A 108 -3.33 6.19 -6.17
CA LEU A 108 -1.90 6.39 -5.99
C LEU A 108 -1.42 7.65 -6.74
N GLU A 109 -0.26 8.14 -6.35
CA GLU A 109 0.49 9.14 -7.06
C GLU A 109 1.82 8.53 -7.53
N VAL A 110 2.23 8.84 -8.75
CA VAL A 110 3.48 8.38 -9.35
C VAL A 110 4.19 9.55 -10.02
N ARG A 111 5.52 9.61 -9.90
CA ARG A 111 6.31 10.63 -10.60
C ARG A 111 6.05 10.54 -12.11
N GLU A 112 5.86 11.69 -12.73
CA GLU A 112 5.59 11.76 -14.18
C GLU A 112 6.72 11.20 -15.05
N ASP A 113 7.95 11.17 -14.55
CA ASP A 113 9.12 10.61 -15.22
C ASP A 113 9.38 9.13 -14.92
N ASN A 114 8.59 8.51 -14.02
CA ASN A 114 8.69 7.09 -13.71
C ASN A 114 7.89 6.24 -14.72
N SER A 115 8.41 6.12 -15.92
CA SER A 115 7.72 5.42 -17.02
C SER A 115 7.48 3.92 -16.72
N GLY A 116 8.40 3.29 -15.99
CA GLY A 116 8.25 1.87 -15.61
C GLY A 116 7.07 1.64 -14.67
N ALA A 117 6.94 2.46 -13.64
CA ALA A 117 5.81 2.39 -12.71
C ALA A 117 4.48 2.75 -13.40
N ILE A 118 4.47 3.77 -14.25
CA ILE A 118 3.30 4.17 -15.02
C ILE A 118 2.79 2.99 -15.87
N ARG A 119 3.68 2.34 -16.63
CA ARG A 119 3.32 1.17 -17.42
C ARG A 119 2.77 0.02 -16.57
N LEU A 120 3.36 -0.21 -15.39
CA LEU A 120 2.89 -1.23 -14.46
C LEU A 120 1.46 -0.94 -14.00
N TYR A 121 1.19 0.27 -13.52
CA TYR A 121 -0.14 0.64 -13.03
C TYR A 121 -1.19 0.61 -14.13
N GLU A 122 -0.90 1.12 -15.32
CA GLU A 122 -1.81 1.05 -16.47
C GLU A 122 -2.12 -0.39 -16.86
N ARG A 123 -1.10 -1.26 -16.90
CA ARG A 123 -1.31 -2.70 -17.18
C ARG A 123 -2.18 -3.38 -16.12
N LEU A 124 -2.12 -2.93 -14.86
CA LEU A 124 -2.93 -3.47 -13.76
C LEU A 124 -4.33 -2.86 -13.69
N GLY A 125 -4.72 -2.02 -14.63
CA GLY A 125 -6.06 -1.48 -14.74
C GLY A 125 -6.29 -0.14 -14.04
N PHE A 126 -5.22 0.53 -13.59
CA PHE A 126 -5.32 1.90 -13.08
C PHE A 126 -5.50 2.89 -14.22
N GLY A 127 -6.40 3.84 -14.05
CA GLY A 127 -6.63 4.93 -14.98
C GLY A 127 -6.13 6.26 -14.40
N ARG A 128 -5.60 7.12 -15.28
CA ARG A 128 -5.18 8.45 -14.90
C ARG A 128 -6.38 9.27 -14.45
N SER A 129 -6.29 9.89 -13.26
CA SER A 129 -7.37 10.69 -12.67
C SER A 129 -6.99 12.14 -12.36
N GLY A 130 -5.72 12.51 -12.49
CA GLY A 130 -5.28 13.87 -12.23
C GLY A 130 -3.78 14.07 -12.30
N LEU A 131 -3.38 15.33 -12.10
CA LEU A 131 -1.99 15.77 -12.01
C LEU A 131 -1.83 16.58 -10.72
N ARG A 132 -0.74 16.33 -10.00
CA ARG A 132 -0.31 17.13 -8.86
C ARG A 132 0.99 17.83 -9.20
N ALA A 133 0.92 19.14 -9.47
CA ALA A 133 2.10 19.93 -9.77
C ALA A 133 3.01 20.06 -8.55
N GLU A 134 4.31 20.02 -8.77
CA GLU A 134 5.35 20.22 -7.74
C GLU A 134 5.15 19.35 -6.49
N TYR A 135 4.74 18.09 -6.69
CA TYR A 135 4.35 17.19 -5.60
C TYR A 135 5.53 16.68 -4.78
N TYR A 136 6.66 16.39 -5.44
CA TYR A 136 7.87 15.86 -4.81
C TYR A 136 8.81 16.98 -4.35
N ALA A 137 9.77 16.64 -3.47
CA ALA A 137 10.71 17.60 -2.90
C ALA A 137 11.56 18.31 -3.96
N ASP A 138 11.86 17.66 -5.09
CA ASP A 138 12.56 18.21 -6.24
C ASP A 138 11.63 18.96 -7.23
N LYS A 139 10.38 19.23 -6.82
CA LYS A 139 9.33 19.88 -7.62
C LYS A 139 8.84 19.10 -8.84
N ALA A 140 9.19 17.82 -8.96
CA ALA A 140 8.62 16.98 -9.99
C ALA A 140 7.12 16.81 -9.78
N ASN A 141 6.37 16.72 -10.88
CA ASN A 141 4.93 16.49 -10.85
C ASN A 141 4.63 15.02 -10.56
N ALA A 142 3.48 14.77 -9.92
CA ALA A 142 2.90 13.45 -9.80
C ALA A 142 1.67 13.30 -10.68
N ILE A 143 1.55 12.14 -11.31
CA ILE A 143 0.30 11.72 -11.95
C ILE A 143 -0.50 10.91 -10.95
N ARG A 144 -1.77 11.22 -10.82
CA ARG A 144 -2.70 10.47 -10.00
C ARG A 144 -3.35 9.39 -10.83
N TYR A 145 -3.31 8.17 -10.31
CA TYR A 145 -4.01 7.01 -10.85
C TYR A 145 -5.03 6.49 -9.85
N GLU A 146 -6.08 5.91 -10.38
CA GLU A 146 -7.15 5.34 -9.57
C GLU A 146 -7.69 4.07 -10.22
N LYS A 147 -8.06 3.10 -9.39
CA LYS A 147 -8.67 1.84 -9.83
C LYS A 147 -9.88 1.55 -8.96
N ARG A 148 -10.99 1.17 -9.59
CA ARG A 148 -12.15 0.66 -8.90
C ARG A 148 -11.86 -0.75 -8.38
N LEU A 149 -12.21 -0.99 -7.12
CA LEU A 149 -12.08 -2.30 -6.48
C LEU A 149 -13.46 -2.97 -6.51
N PRO A 150 -13.65 -4.09 -7.24
CA PRO A 150 -14.92 -4.79 -7.25
C PRO A 150 -15.24 -5.34 -5.88
N ALA A 151 -16.53 -5.31 -5.50
CA ALA A 151 -16.99 -5.87 -4.24
C ALA A 151 -16.66 -7.37 -4.16
N LEU A 152 -16.31 -7.85 -2.96
CA LEU A 152 -16.12 -9.27 -2.70
C LEU A 152 -17.47 -9.97 -2.82
N TRP A 153 -17.49 -11.10 -3.50
CA TRP A 153 -18.67 -11.95 -3.56
C TRP A 153 -18.36 -13.32 -2.93
N PRO A 154 -19.19 -13.82 -1.97
CA PRO A 154 -20.29 -13.10 -1.34
C PRO A 154 -19.80 -11.95 -0.45
N PRO A 155 -20.64 -10.90 -0.27
CA PRO A 155 -20.27 -9.80 0.62
C PRO A 155 -20.02 -10.35 2.03
N ARG A 156 -18.92 -9.94 2.66
CA ARG A 156 -18.69 -10.28 4.07
C ARG A 156 -19.85 -9.74 4.89
N ALA A 157 -20.45 -10.59 5.74
CA ALA A 157 -21.44 -10.15 6.69
C ALA A 157 -20.84 -8.98 7.52
N ALA A 158 -21.54 -7.85 7.53
CA ALA A 158 -21.18 -6.75 8.39
C ALA A 158 -21.12 -7.31 9.82
N THR A 159 -19.96 -7.23 10.45
CA THR A 159 -19.84 -7.52 11.88
C THR A 159 -20.68 -6.48 12.59
N ALA A 160 -21.90 -6.89 12.97
CA ALA A 160 -22.78 -6.06 13.77
C ALA A 160 -22.04 -5.79 15.09
N SER A 161 -21.61 -4.55 15.25
CA SER A 161 -21.15 -4.04 16.53
C SER A 161 -22.34 -4.20 17.50
N ARG A 162 -22.29 -5.21 18.33
CA ARG A 162 -23.22 -5.34 19.46
C ARG A 162 -22.98 -4.13 20.36
N ARG A 163 -23.76 -3.09 20.15
CA ARG A 163 -23.93 -2.07 21.19
C ARG A 163 -24.58 -2.78 22.35
N ASN A 164 -23.80 -3.03 23.38
CA ASN A 164 -24.26 -3.51 24.66
C ASN A 164 -25.19 -2.43 25.25
N ARG A 165 -26.50 -2.61 25.09
CA ARG A 165 -27.47 -1.81 25.85
C ARG A 165 -27.47 -2.40 27.25
N GLN A 166 -26.85 -1.71 28.17
CA GLN A 166 -27.04 -1.91 29.60
C GLN A 166 -28.50 -1.61 29.93
N PRO A 167 -29.21 -2.50 30.59
CA PRO A 167 -30.57 -2.19 31.10
C PRO A 167 -30.41 -1.18 32.24
N ALA A 168 -31.15 -0.10 32.14
CA ALA A 168 -31.33 0.83 33.24
C ALA A 168 -32.14 0.10 34.32
N GLY A 169 -31.54 -0.02 35.53
CA GLY A 169 -32.24 -0.42 36.77
C GLY A 169 -32.83 0.81 37.45
#